data_490d775a814a1813e1dede81b5ffde69
#
_entry.id   490d775a814a1813e1dede81b5ffde69
#
_cell.length_a   1.000
_cell.length_b   1.000
_cell.length_c   1.000
_cell.angle_alpha   90.00
_cell.angle_beta   90.00
_cell.angle_gamma   90.00
#
_symmetry.space_group_name_H-M   'P 1'
#
loop_
_entity.id
_entity.type
_entity.pdbx_description
1 polymer ?
#
loop_
_entity_poly.entity_id
_entity_poly.type
_entity_poly.pdbx_seq_one_letter_code
_entity_poly.pdbx_strand_id
1 'polypeptide(L)'
;METTLDLSTLVLECIDGKDDHFKIDVQANQSIVLSATDAENCVLIKELESHGGAVIVTYSNSKIWIDATDCPVPVKINGNMVTKNEFRLNDVLRIGNSIWRITTPVREQDQTNATVNHIRKGFTNFIGLEELKDFKLSSIFSQVFKKHSLAEMEDQLITGTYNNTPALTDIETSWAKPWLFSRMLLISIAISVLMIIGFRTFENPNLLPGLMFIGSFAVPVSTLIFFLEMNAPRNISVFMVMALAFLGGVTSLFIALILFDRLEFLSNIMHASAAGIIEESAKVLVVVLIVGRFTRYKWILNGLLFGAAIGMGFAAFESAGYAYRSASFDGMVDNLILRGLLSPFMHIVWTANASAALWFVKGDRKFNWNMLGDMRFLRVLFSSMILHMIWNAEFGILPIPVFLDIKYLILGVLAWIICFRLVQAGLKQLNEARRAEVERLSAE
;
A
#
# COMPACT_ATOMS: atom_id res chain seq x y z
N MET A 1 -11.32 20.63 -13.18
CA MET A 1 -10.61 20.47 -14.44
C MET A 1 -11.51 19.58 -15.28
N GLU A 2 -12.35 20.19 -16.10
CA GLU A 2 -13.24 19.45 -17.01
C GLU A 2 -12.36 18.79 -18.07
N THR A 3 -12.39 17.47 -18.10
CA THR A 3 -11.77 16.69 -19.18
C THR A 3 -12.60 16.90 -20.43
N THR A 4 -12.14 17.75 -21.33
CA THR A 4 -12.65 17.82 -22.70
C THR A 4 -12.46 16.44 -23.33
N LEU A 5 -13.55 15.71 -23.49
CA LEU A 5 -13.62 14.52 -24.33
C LEU A 5 -13.26 14.94 -25.76
N ASP A 6 -12.18 14.38 -26.30
CA ASP A 6 -11.84 14.53 -27.70
C ASP A 6 -12.81 13.64 -28.51
N LEU A 7 -13.85 14.28 -29.03
CA LEU A 7 -14.91 13.63 -29.82
C LEU A 7 -14.57 13.61 -31.32
N SER A 8 -13.29 13.65 -31.69
CA SER A 8 -12.89 13.61 -33.10
C SER A 8 -13.17 12.26 -33.78
N THR A 9 -13.16 11.19 -33.01
CA THR A 9 -13.42 9.82 -33.48
C THR A 9 -14.27 9.08 -32.48
N LEU A 10 -15.27 8.33 -32.95
CA LEU A 10 -16.11 7.44 -32.18
C LEU A 10 -16.00 6.03 -32.73
N VAL A 11 -16.25 5.02 -31.94
CA VAL A 11 -16.24 3.62 -32.35
C VAL A 11 -17.65 3.05 -32.29
N LEU A 12 -18.18 2.62 -33.42
CA LEU A 12 -19.39 1.83 -33.49
C LEU A 12 -19.02 0.35 -33.37
N GLU A 13 -19.46 -0.31 -32.32
CA GLU A 13 -19.12 -1.70 -31.99
C GLU A 13 -20.35 -2.58 -31.97
N CYS A 14 -20.30 -3.70 -32.68
CA CYS A 14 -21.30 -4.76 -32.54
C CYS A 14 -21.00 -5.57 -31.28
N ILE A 15 -21.99 -5.66 -30.38
CA ILE A 15 -21.83 -6.31 -29.07
C ILE A 15 -22.61 -7.64 -28.98
N ASP A 16 -23.43 -7.94 -29.97
CA ASP A 16 -24.15 -9.21 -30.07
C ASP A 16 -24.71 -9.37 -31.49
N GLY A 17 -24.71 -10.59 -32.03
CA GLY A 17 -25.25 -10.93 -33.34
C GLY A 17 -24.23 -11.52 -34.31
N LYS A 18 -24.54 -11.52 -35.62
CA LYS A 18 -23.66 -12.11 -36.66
C LYS A 18 -22.33 -11.37 -36.82
N ASP A 19 -22.29 -10.10 -36.45
CA ASP A 19 -21.13 -9.19 -36.56
C ASP A 19 -20.46 -8.97 -35.21
N ASP A 20 -20.66 -9.88 -34.22
CA ASP A 20 -20.14 -9.74 -32.87
C ASP A 20 -18.62 -9.42 -32.84
N HIS A 21 -18.25 -8.47 -31.99
CA HIS A 21 -16.90 -7.89 -31.88
C HIS A 21 -16.41 -7.05 -33.08
N PHE A 22 -17.24 -6.79 -34.08
CA PHE A 22 -16.86 -5.93 -35.19
C PHE A 22 -16.89 -4.46 -34.76
N LYS A 23 -15.82 -3.71 -35.14
CA LYS A 23 -15.65 -2.31 -34.77
C LYS A 23 -15.41 -1.44 -35.98
N ILE A 24 -16.06 -0.27 -35.98
CA ILE A 24 -15.97 0.70 -37.07
C ILE A 24 -15.66 2.08 -36.47
N ASP A 25 -14.61 2.69 -36.93
CA ASP A 25 -14.26 4.06 -36.53
C ASP A 25 -15.09 5.07 -37.31
N VAL A 26 -15.84 5.92 -36.61
CA VAL A 26 -16.65 6.99 -37.19
C VAL A 26 -16.00 8.33 -36.88
N GLN A 27 -15.40 8.97 -37.88
CA GLN A 27 -14.72 10.24 -37.71
C GLN A 27 -15.71 11.44 -37.76
N ALA A 28 -15.34 12.51 -37.09
CA ALA A 28 -16.15 13.73 -37.12
C ALA A 28 -16.33 14.27 -38.56
N ASN A 29 -17.55 14.63 -38.89
CA ASN A 29 -18.00 15.08 -40.22
C ASN A 29 -17.91 13.99 -41.30
N GLN A 30 -17.99 12.74 -40.93
CA GLN A 30 -17.99 11.56 -41.82
C GLN A 30 -19.35 10.84 -41.76
N SER A 31 -19.75 10.30 -42.90
CA SER A 31 -20.84 9.32 -42.99
C SER A 31 -20.29 7.96 -43.38
N ILE A 32 -20.73 6.93 -42.71
CA ILE A 32 -20.40 5.54 -42.99
C ILE A 32 -21.68 4.81 -43.42
N VAL A 33 -21.60 4.03 -44.45
CA VAL A 33 -22.72 3.23 -44.92
C VAL A 33 -22.49 1.79 -44.53
N LEU A 34 -23.36 1.27 -43.65
CA LEU A 34 -23.41 -0.15 -43.29
C LEU A 34 -24.27 -0.87 -44.34
N SER A 35 -23.71 -1.78 -45.10
CA SER A 35 -24.34 -2.31 -46.32
C SER A 35 -24.26 -3.83 -46.43
N ALA A 36 -25.09 -4.40 -47.28
CA ALA A 36 -25.08 -5.79 -47.67
C ALA A 36 -23.96 -6.11 -48.72
N THR A 37 -23.35 -5.10 -49.31
CA THR A 37 -22.33 -5.26 -50.36
C THR A 37 -21.06 -4.51 -50.03
N ASP A 38 -19.93 -5.09 -50.38
CA ASP A 38 -18.63 -4.46 -50.27
C ASP A 38 -18.43 -3.47 -51.45
N ALA A 39 -18.60 -2.19 -51.19
CA ALA A 39 -18.46 -1.09 -52.17
C ALA A 39 -17.61 0.03 -51.58
N GLU A 40 -17.15 0.92 -52.43
CA GLU A 40 -16.35 2.08 -52.01
C GLU A 40 -17.13 2.95 -51.00
N ASN A 41 -16.57 3.18 -49.84
CA ASN A 41 -17.17 3.86 -48.66
C ASN A 41 -18.33 3.11 -47.96
N CYS A 42 -18.47 1.81 -48.21
CA CYS A 42 -19.43 0.97 -47.51
C CYS A 42 -18.70 -0.01 -46.59
N VAL A 43 -19.30 -0.31 -45.45
CA VAL A 43 -18.85 -1.33 -44.52
C VAL A 43 -19.81 -2.49 -44.58
N LEU A 44 -19.32 -3.65 -45.01
CA LEU A 44 -20.10 -4.87 -45.10
C LEU A 44 -20.48 -5.37 -43.69
N ILE A 45 -21.77 -5.55 -43.42
CA ILE A 45 -22.26 -6.21 -42.20
C ILE A 45 -23.10 -7.45 -42.57
N LYS A 46 -22.76 -8.57 -41.92
CA LYS A 46 -23.35 -9.90 -42.18
C LYS A 46 -24.85 -9.93 -41.97
N GLU A 47 -25.36 -9.09 -41.05
CA GLU A 47 -26.80 -9.04 -40.77
C GLU A 47 -27.61 -8.59 -42.01
N LEU A 48 -27.02 -7.74 -42.89
CA LEU A 48 -27.68 -7.26 -44.10
C LEU A 48 -27.43 -8.16 -45.34
N GLU A 49 -26.41 -9.04 -45.33
CA GLU A 49 -26.05 -9.87 -46.49
C GLU A 49 -27.26 -10.63 -47.10
N SER A 50 -28.15 -11.15 -46.27
CA SER A 50 -29.31 -11.94 -46.72
C SER A 50 -30.55 -11.11 -47.06
N HIS A 51 -30.59 -9.83 -46.71
CA HIS A 51 -31.79 -8.99 -46.80
C HIS A 51 -31.60 -7.79 -47.72
N GLY A 52 -30.35 -7.41 -48.00
CA GLY A 52 -30.03 -6.21 -48.76
C GLY A 52 -30.22 -4.92 -47.92
N GLY A 53 -30.10 -3.79 -48.61
CA GLY A 53 -30.30 -2.46 -48.01
C GLY A 53 -29.05 -1.89 -47.29
N ALA A 54 -29.25 -0.74 -46.68
CA ALA A 54 -28.20 -0.02 -46.00
C ALA A 54 -28.70 0.80 -44.80
N VAL A 55 -27.80 1.01 -43.85
CA VAL A 55 -27.95 1.94 -42.71
C VAL A 55 -26.83 2.94 -42.76
N ILE A 56 -27.15 4.22 -42.81
CA ILE A 56 -26.16 5.31 -42.86
C ILE A 56 -25.98 5.86 -41.44
N VAL A 57 -24.73 5.86 -40.99
CA VAL A 57 -24.30 6.43 -39.70
C VAL A 57 -23.51 7.70 -40.01
N THR A 58 -24.04 8.88 -39.65
CA THR A 58 -23.41 10.17 -39.87
C THR A 58 -23.02 10.80 -38.55
N TYR A 59 -21.77 11.18 -38.41
CA TYR A 59 -21.29 11.97 -37.27
C TYR A 59 -21.01 13.41 -37.71
N SER A 60 -21.87 14.35 -37.32
CA SER A 60 -21.71 15.75 -37.65
C SER A 60 -22.20 16.67 -36.51
N ASN A 61 -21.56 17.83 -36.33
CA ASN A 61 -21.92 18.83 -35.30
C ASN A 61 -22.01 18.18 -33.89
N SER A 62 -21.09 17.30 -33.56
CA SER A 62 -21.06 16.54 -32.27
C SER A 62 -22.31 15.67 -32.01
N LYS A 63 -23.06 15.34 -33.04
CA LYS A 63 -24.24 14.50 -33.02
C LYS A 63 -24.11 13.36 -34.02
N ILE A 64 -24.64 12.19 -33.63
CA ILE A 64 -24.66 11.02 -34.49
C ILE A 64 -26.10 10.82 -34.96
N TRP A 65 -26.24 10.61 -36.26
CA TRP A 65 -27.52 10.34 -36.90
C TRP A 65 -27.51 8.97 -37.54
N ILE A 66 -28.58 8.22 -37.31
CA ILE A 66 -28.85 6.98 -38.00
C ILE A 66 -29.93 7.25 -39.02
N ASP A 67 -29.67 6.89 -40.29
CA ASP A 67 -30.68 6.87 -41.37
C ASP A 67 -30.79 5.46 -41.90
N ALA A 68 -31.94 4.85 -41.68
CA ALA A 68 -32.28 3.51 -42.05
C ALA A 68 -33.44 3.48 -43.06
N THR A 69 -33.63 4.55 -43.83
CA THR A 69 -34.74 4.68 -44.77
C THR A 69 -34.74 3.58 -45.82
N ASP A 70 -33.55 3.15 -46.29
CA ASP A 70 -33.37 2.13 -47.29
C ASP A 70 -33.00 0.76 -46.70
N CYS A 71 -33.32 0.52 -45.42
CA CYS A 71 -33.02 -0.72 -44.76
C CYS A 71 -34.26 -1.62 -44.65
N PRO A 72 -34.24 -2.83 -45.25
CA PRO A 72 -35.40 -3.74 -45.23
C PRO A 72 -35.55 -4.50 -43.90
N VAL A 73 -34.49 -4.55 -43.08
CA VAL A 73 -34.54 -5.14 -41.73
C VAL A 73 -34.95 -4.12 -40.68
N PRO A 74 -35.67 -4.54 -39.61
CA PRO A 74 -36.05 -3.62 -38.55
C PRO A 74 -34.85 -2.96 -37.87
N VAL A 75 -34.80 -1.61 -37.87
CA VAL A 75 -33.81 -0.84 -37.14
C VAL A 75 -34.48 -0.18 -35.95
N LYS A 76 -33.90 -0.39 -34.73
CA LYS A 76 -34.45 0.14 -33.49
C LYS A 76 -33.36 0.85 -32.69
N ILE A 77 -33.71 1.98 -32.08
CA ILE A 77 -32.89 2.65 -31.05
C ILE A 77 -33.64 2.52 -29.71
N ASN A 78 -32.98 1.95 -28.71
CA ASN A 78 -33.56 1.69 -27.38
C ASN A 78 -34.96 0.96 -27.45
N GLY A 79 -35.10 0.06 -28.38
CA GLY A 79 -36.32 -0.72 -28.60
C GLY A 79 -37.37 -0.06 -29.50
N ASN A 80 -37.29 1.20 -29.84
CA ASN A 80 -38.23 1.92 -30.72
C ASN A 80 -37.77 1.85 -32.18
N MET A 81 -38.71 1.55 -33.09
CA MET A 81 -38.45 1.54 -34.53
C MET A 81 -38.06 2.94 -35.02
N VAL A 82 -37.04 3.01 -35.85
CA VAL A 82 -36.55 4.30 -36.40
C VAL A 82 -36.25 4.16 -37.89
N THR A 83 -36.55 5.25 -38.62
CA THR A 83 -36.13 5.42 -40.01
C THR A 83 -35.02 6.48 -40.10
N LYS A 84 -35.15 7.53 -39.31
CA LYS A 84 -34.11 8.56 -39.16
C LYS A 84 -34.16 9.14 -37.76
N ASN A 85 -33.08 9.02 -36.97
CA ASN A 85 -33.06 9.51 -35.59
C ASN A 85 -31.64 9.82 -35.10
N GLU A 86 -31.56 10.69 -34.08
CA GLU A 86 -30.33 10.94 -33.33
C GLU A 86 -29.97 9.70 -32.52
N PHE A 87 -28.70 9.32 -32.53
CA PHE A 87 -28.14 8.19 -31.78
C PHE A 87 -27.08 8.73 -30.81
N ARG A 88 -27.27 8.49 -29.51
CA ARG A 88 -26.44 9.09 -28.46
C ARG A 88 -25.47 8.05 -27.86
N LEU A 89 -24.44 8.54 -27.23
CA LEU A 89 -23.58 7.70 -26.38
C LEU A 89 -24.45 6.97 -25.34
N ASN A 90 -24.26 5.65 -25.22
CA ASN A 90 -25.02 4.72 -24.39
C ASN A 90 -26.40 4.30 -24.94
N ASP A 91 -26.87 4.81 -26.08
CA ASP A 91 -28.02 4.21 -26.76
C ASP A 91 -27.63 2.85 -27.33
N VAL A 92 -28.63 1.99 -27.47
CA VAL A 92 -28.50 0.65 -28.09
C VAL A 92 -29.18 0.70 -29.45
N LEU A 93 -28.39 0.52 -30.50
CA LEU A 93 -28.87 0.39 -31.87
C LEU A 93 -29.02 -1.11 -32.20
N ARG A 94 -30.20 -1.53 -32.63
CA ARG A 94 -30.43 -2.87 -33.13
C ARG A 94 -30.73 -2.82 -34.62
N ILE A 95 -29.97 -3.58 -35.40
CA ILE A 95 -30.19 -3.81 -36.84
C ILE A 95 -30.49 -5.27 -37.01
N GLY A 96 -31.78 -5.63 -37.28
CA GLY A 96 -32.21 -7.01 -37.27
C GLY A 96 -31.98 -7.67 -35.91
N ASN A 97 -31.12 -8.70 -35.88
CA ASN A 97 -30.74 -9.40 -34.66
C ASN A 97 -29.43 -8.87 -34.05
N SER A 98 -28.64 -8.08 -34.79
CA SER A 98 -27.37 -7.54 -34.31
C SER A 98 -27.56 -6.30 -33.44
N ILE A 99 -26.81 -6.22 -32.34
CA ILE A 99 -26.88 -5.13 -31.37
C ILE A 99 -25.57 -4.33 -31.43
N TRP A 100 -25.71 -3.03 -31.61
CA TRP A 100 -24.61 -2.09 -31.77
C TRP A 100 -24.67 -1.00 -30.73
N ARG A 101 -23.50 -0.51 -30.32
CA ARG A 101 -23.37 0.68 -29.45
C ARG A 101 -22.25 1.58 -29.94
N ILE A 102 -22.33 2.84 -29.60
CA ILE A 102 -21.23 3.78 -29.79
C ILE A 102 -20.41 3.91 -28.52
N THR A 103 -19.10 3.86 -28.68
CA THR A 103 -18.12 4.05 -27.63
C THR A 103 -17.06 5.06 -28.09
N THR A 104 -16.35 5.66 -27.15
CA THR A 104 -15.13 6.41 -27.43
C THR A 104 -13.96 5.44 -27.64
N PRO A 105 -12.98 5.75 -28.52
CA PRO A 105 -11.79 4.90 -28.66
C PRO A 105 -11.13 4.69 -27.29
N VAL A 106 -10.85 3.43 -26.96
CA VAL A 106 -10.14 3.09 -25.72
C VAL A 106 -8.70 3.59 -25.86
N ARG A 107 -8.35 4.67 -25.15
CA ARG A 107 -6.98 5.17 -25.11
C ARG A 107 -6.09 4.18 -24.39
N GLU A 108 -4.77 4.16 -24.69
CA GLU A 108 -3.77 3.37 -23.97
C GLU A 108 -3.85 3.57 -22.44
N GLN A 109 -4.27 4.74 -21.97
CA GLN A 109 -4.54 5.02 -20.56
C GLN A 109 -5.63 4.11 -19.94
N ASP A 110 -6.65 3.70 -20.69
CA ASP A 110 -7.72 2.85 -20.16
C ASP A 110 -7.28 1.40 -20.07
N GLN A 111 -6.43 0.94 -20.97
CA GLN A 111 -5.81 -0.40 -20.85
C GLN A 111 -4.84 -0.45 -19.67
N THR A 112 -4.05 0.60 -19.46
CA THR A 112 -3.15 0.74 -18.31
C THR A 112 -3.95 0.75 -17.01
N ASN A 113 -5.06 1.49 -16.95
CA ASN A 113 -5.96 1.54 -15.81
C ASN A 113 -6.63 0.18 -15.53
N ALA A 114 -7.03 -0.56 -16.55
CA ALA A 114 -7.60 -1.90 -16.41
C ALA A 114 -6.57 -2.89 -15.83
N THR A 115 -5.33 -2.86 -16.33
CA THR A 115 -4.22 -3.69 -15.84
C THR A 115 -3.87 -3.34 -14.39
N VAL A 116 -3.74 -2.05 -14.08
CA VAL A 116 -3.48 -1.57 -12.70
C VAL A 116 -4.62 -2.00 -11.75
N ASN A 117 -5.86 -1.89 -12.17
CA ASN A 117 -7.02 -2.33 -11.36
C ASN A 117 -7.02 -3.85 -11.14
N HIS A 118 -6.61 -4.64 -12.15
CA HIS A 118 -6.50 -6.10 -12.01
C HIS A 118 -5.39 -6.48 -11.03
N ILE A 119 -4.21 -5.85 -11.13
CA ILE A 119 -3.10 -6.03 -10.20
C ILE A 119 -3.52 -5.63 -8.78
N ARG A 120 -4.19 -4.47 -8.63
CA ARG A 120 -4.68 -3.98 -7.33
C ARG A 120 -5.67 -4.95 -6.68
N LYS A 121 -6.63 -5.49 -7.45
CA LYS A 121 -7.57 -6.50 -6.97
C LYS A 121 -6.87 -7.81 -6.61
N GLY A 122 -5.92 -8.27 -7.43
CA GLY A 122 -5.12 -9.46 -7.15
C GLY A 122 -4.34 -9.32 -5.83
N PHE A 123 -3.70 -8.17 -5.62
CA PHE A 123 -2.97 -7.84 -4.39
C PHE A 123 -3.90 -7.77 -3.16
N THR A 124 -5.07 -7.15 -3.30
CA THR A 124 -6.10 -7.10 -2.23
C THR A 124 -6.58 -8.49 -1.84
N ASN A 125 -6.86 -9.34 -2.82
CA ASN A 125 -7.30 -10.73 -2.59
C ASN A 125 -6.21 -11.58 -1.95
N PHE A 126 -4.95 -11.39 -2.34
CA PHE A 126 -3.81 -12.10 -1.78
C PHE A 126 -3.59 -11.73 -0.30
N ILE A 127 -3.56 -10.44 0.03
CA ILE A 127 -3.34 -9.97 1.40
C ILE A 127 -4.59 -10.17 2.27
N GLY A 128 -5.80 -10.11 1.70
CA GLY A 128 -7.06 -10.24 2.42
C GLY A 128 -7.43 -9.03 3.28
N LEU A 129 -6.89 -7.85 2.95
CA LEU A 129 -7.21 -6.58 3.60
C LEU A 129 -8.05 -5.69 2.66
N GLU A 130 -9.00 -4.93 3.22
CA GLU A 130 -9.80 -3.97 2.46
C GLU A 130 -8.92 -2.91 1.78
N GLU A 131 -9.35 -2.43 0.63
CA GLU A 131 -8.70 -1.30 -0.05
C GLU A 131 -8.79 -0.02 0.79
N LEU A 132 -7.80 0.86 0.62
CA LEU A 132 -7.77 2.15 1.32
C LEU A 132 -8.95 3.03 0.85
N LYS A 133 -9.76 3.50 1.81
CA LYS A 133 -10.88 4.41 1.57
C LYS A 133 -10.54 5.78 2.15
N ASP A 134 -10.85 6.84 1.39
CA ASP A 134 -10.65 8.25 1.81
C ASP A 134 -9.23 8.58 2.31
N PHE A 135 -8.26 7.75 1.93
CA PHE A 135 -6.86 7.90 2.32
C PHE A 135 -6.15 8.94 1.46
N LYS A 136 -5.55 9.93 2.13
CA LYS A 136 -4.67 10.92 1.48
C LYS A 136 -3.35 10.96 2.24
N LEU A 137 -2.25 10.56 1.59
CA LEU A 137 -0.92 10.55 2.20
C LEU A 137 -0.53 11.95 2.72
N SER A 138 -0.87 13.01 1.98
CA SER A 138 -0.61 14.40 2.38
C SER A 138 -1.31 14.81 3.68
N SER A 139 -2.47 14.20 4.01
CA SER A 139 -3.18 14.53 5.25
C SER A 139 -2.47 13.98 6.50
N ILE A 140 -1.80 12.84 6.39
CA ILE A 140 -1.01 12.24 7.48
C ILE A 140 0.11 13.20 7.89
N PHE A 141 0.83 13.76 6.94
CA PHE A 141 1.98 14.63 7.22
C PHE A 141 1.61 16.10 7.39
N SER A 142 0.33 16.44 7.47
CA SER A 142 -0.18 17.83 7.50
C SER A 142 0.28 18.65 8.73
N GLN A 143 0.73 18.00 9.80
CA GLN A 143 1.20 18.66 11.04
C GLN A 143 2.72 18.81 11.11
N VAL A 144 3.48 18.16 10.23
CA VAL A 144 4.95 18.09 10.28
C VAL A 144 5.61 19.48 10.26
N PHE A 145 5.08 20.42 9.48
CA PHE A 145 5.64 21.77 9.34
C PHE A 145 4.99 22.81 10.25
N LYS A 146 4.01 22.43 11.09
CA LYS A 146 3.41 23.36 12.04
C LYS A 146 4.29 23.53 13.27
N LYS A 147 4.18 24.70 13.93
CA LYS A 147 4.80 24.93 15.23
C LYS A 147 4.07 24.12 16.31
N HIS A 148 4.84 23.44 17.15
CA HIS A 148 4.37 22.72 18.32
C HIS A 148 5.16 23.16 19.54
N SER A 149 4.50 23.30 20.67
CA SER A 149 5.09 23.66 21.95
C SER A 149 5.80 22.48 22.61
N LEU A 150 6.66 22.75 23.61
CA LEU A 150 7.28 21.69 24.41
C LEU A 150 6.22 20.85 25.15
N ALA A 151 5.19 21.51 25.70
CA ALA A 151 4.10 20.81 26.40
C ALA A 151 3.38 19.81 25.47
N GLU A 152 3.10 20.19 24.21
CA GLU A 152 2.51 19.27 23.24
C GLU A 152 3.43 18.08 22.93
N MET A 153 4.77 18.27 22.91
CA MET A 153 5.72 17.18 22.75
C MET A 153 5.71 16.23 23.94
N GLU A 154 5.68 16.76 25.16
CA GLU A 154 5.61 15.98 26.41
C GLU A 154 4.32 15.16 26.45
N ASP A 155 3.18 15.77 26.14
CA ASP A 155 1.86 15.11 26.13
C ASP A 155 1.80 13.93 25.15
N GLN A 156 2.50 14.02 24.01
CA GLN A 156 2.59 12.89 23.06
C GLN A 156 3.32 11.68 23.66
N LEU A 157 4.29 11.88 24.54
CA LEU A 157 5.13 10.83 25.12
C LEU A 157 4.60 10.29 26.47
N ILE A 158 3.83 11.07 27.23
CA ILE A 158 3.36 10.71 28.57
C ILE A 158 2.13 9.77 28.55
N THR A 159 1.53 9.47 27.41
CA THR A 159 0.34 8.64 27.28
C THR A 159 0.63 7.13 27.44
N GLY A 160 -0.44 6.36 27.69
CA GLY A 160 -0.42 4.89 27.61
C GLY A 160 -0.10 4.17 28.92
N THR A 161 0.00 4.87 30.04
CA THR A 161 0.05 4.25 31.37
C THR A 161 -1.36 3.85 31.83
N TYR A 162 -1.46 3.14 32.97
CA TYR A 162 -2.78 2.79 33.54
C TYR A 162 -3.62 4.02 33.89
N ASN A 163 -2.97 5.09 34.30
CA ASN A 163 -3.65 6.27 34.83
C ASN A 163 -4.01 7.32 33.77
N ASN A 164 -3.36 7.28 32.60
CA ASN A 164 -3.54 8.27 31.55
C ASN A 164 -3.92 7.68 30.17
N THR A 165 -4.35 6.41 30.13
CA THR A 165 -5.00 5.85 28.93
C THR A 165 -6.37 6.50 28.79
N PRO A 166 -6.68 7.14 27.64
CA PRO A 166 -7.98 7.80 27.44
C PRO A 166 -9.13 6.81 27.47
N ALA A 167 -10.32 7.27 27.93
CA ALA A 167 -11.53 6.48 27.82
C ALA A 167 -11.85 6.21 26.33
N LEU A 168 -12.53 5.10 26.06
CA LEU A 168 -12.84 4.70 24.68
C LEU A 168 -13.67 5.76 23.93
N THR A 169 -14.55 6.45 24.64
CA THR A 169 -15.37 7.56 24.12
C THR A 169 -14.55 8.76 23.65
N ASP A 170 -13.40 8.99 24.26
CA ASP A 170 -12.56 10.17 24.04
C ASP A 170 -11.50 9.94 22.96
N ILE A 171 -11.37 8.69 22.49
CA ILE A 171 -10.37 8.34 21.46
C ILE A 171 -10.81 8.88 20.10
N GLU A 172 -9.93 9.60 19.43
CA GLU A 172 -10.11 10.00 18.05
C GLU A 172 -9.88 8.81 17.13
N THR A 173 -10.87 8.51 16.27
CA THR A 173 -10.85 7.37 15.34
C THR A 173 -10.53 7.78 13.88
N SER A 174 -10.18 9.04 13.67
CA SER A 174 -9.67 9.53 12.38
C SER A 174 -8.22 9.15 12.16
N TRP A 175 -7.74 9.32 10.93
CA TRP A 175 -6.33 9.13 10.62
C TRP A 175 -5.47 10.08 11.45
N ALA A 176 -4.53 9.50 12.19
CA ALA A 176 -3.56 10.27 12.96
C ALA A 176 -2.73 11.18 12.04
N LYS A 177 -2.23 12.28 12.59
CA LYS A 177 -1.41 13.28 11.90
C LYS A 177 -0.07 13.43 12.63
N PRO A 178 0.81 12.42 12.57
CA PRO A 178 2.06 12.39 13.29
C PRO A 178 2.98 13.54 12.86
N TRP A 179 3.73 14.08 13.81
CA TRP A 179 4.64 15.21 13.60
C TRP A 179 5.89 15.15 14.49
N LEU A 180 5.81 14.55 15.68
CA LEU A 180 6.91 14.47 16.64
C LEU A 180 8.08 13.67 16.06
N PHE A 181 7.80 12.59 15.32
CA PHE A 181 8.83 11.77 14.67
C PHE A 181 9.80 12.61 13.82
N SER A 182 9.30 13.63 13.13
CA SER A 182 10.13 14.49 12.27
C SER A 182 11.10 15.37 13.06
N ARG A 183 10.73 15.81 14.27
CA ARG A 183 11.62 16.58 15.18
C ARG A 183 12.74 15.69 15.68
N MET A 184 12.37 14.47 16.11
CA MET A 184 13.36 13.49 16.56
C MET A 184 14.32 13.10 15.45
N LEU A 185 13.84 12.97 14.21
CA LEU A 185 14.68 12.73 13.04
C LEU A 185 15.67 13.86 12.82
N LEU A 186 15.20 15.10 12.80
CA LEU A 186 16.06 16.28 12.58
C LEU A 186 17.13 16.42 13.67
N ILE A 187 16.76 16.23 14.95
CA ILE A 187 17.70 16.26 16.07
C ILE A 187 18.76 15.15 15.92
N SER A 188 18.32 13.93 15.60
CA SER A 188 19.23 12.79 15.45
C SER A 188 20.18 12.96 14.26
N ILE A 189 19.71 13.51 13.13
CA ILE A 189 20.56 13.84 11.98
C ILE A 189 21.57 14.91 12.36
N ALA A 190 21.15 15.99 13.04
CA ALA A 190 22.06 17.06 13.48
C ALA A 190 23.16 16.52 14.38
N ILE A 191 22.83 15.66 15.35
CA ILE A 191 23.83 15.03 16.23
C ILE A 191 24.77 14.12 15.42
N SER A 192 24.26 13.32 14.49
CA SER A 192 25.08 12.45 13.63
C SER A 192 26.08 13.27 12.80
N VAL A 193 25.61 14.38 12.20
CA VAL A 193 26.47 15.29 11.42
C VAL A 193 27.54 15.93 12.30
N LEU A 194 27.19 16.40 13.51
CA LEU A 194 28.16 16.96 14.46
C LEU A 194 29.22 15.93 14.85
N MET A 195 28.85 14.66 15.06
CA MET A 195 29.81 13.60 15.39
C MET A 195 30.73 13.27 14.22
N ILE A 196 30.20 13.26 12.97
CA ILE A 196 31.02 13.08 11.76
C ILE A 196 32.04 14.22 11.62
N ILE A 197 31.58 15.46 11.75
CA ILE A 197 32.46 16.65 11.68
C ILE A 197 33.52 16.58 12.80
N GLY A 198 33.11 16.28 14.04
CA GLY A 198 33.98 16.13 15.18
C GLY A 198 35.08 15.09 14.97
N PHE A 199 34.69 13.90 14.45
CA PHE A 199 35.66 12.85 14.14
C PHE A 199 36.64 13.29 13.04
N ARG A 200 36.15 13.88 11.94
CA ARG A 200 37.02 14.34 10.83
C ARG A 200 37.96 15.48 11.24
N THR A 201 37.54 16.29 12.22
CA THR A 201 38.36 17.43 12.69
C THR A 201 39.43 17.04 13.72
N PHE A 202 39.05 16.16 14.65
CA PHE A 202 39.89 15.83 15.82
C PHE A 202 40.48 14.41 15.74
N GLU A 203 40.08 13.61 14.80
CA GLU A 203 40.47 12.18 14.59
C GLU A 203 40.41 11.37 15.89
N ASN A 204 39.44 11.69 16.77
CA ASN A 204 39.32 11.05 18.09
C ASN A 204 38.43 9.80 18.01
N PRO A 205 39.01 8.58 18.20
CA PRO A 205 38.26 7.32 18.12
C PRO A 205 37.11 7.19 19.13
N ASN A 206 37.12 7.95 20.21
CA ASN A 206 36.09 7.94 21.23
C ASN A 206 34.70 8.40 20.68
N LEU A 207 34.70 9.08 19.53
CA LEU A 207 33.45 9.48 18.85
C LEU A 207 32.81 8.32 18.08
N LEU A 208 33.56 7.28 17.69
CA LEU A 208 33.08 6.20 16.84
C LEU A 208 31.91 5.38 17.48
N PRO A 209 32.01 4.92 18.76
CA PRO A 209 30.90 4.20 19.38
C PRO A 209 29.61 5.02 19.43
N GLY A 210 29.74 6.32 19.75
CA GLY A 210 28.62 7.26 19.76
C GLY A 210 28.02 7.46 18.37
N LEU A 211 28.85 7.61 17.33
CA LEU A 211 28.39 7.74 15.95
C LEU A 211 27.70 6.46 15.46
N MET A 212 28.26 5.29 15.74
CA MET A 212 27.63 4.01 15.41
C MET A 212 26.26 3.88 16.09
N PHE A 213 26.15 4.21 17.37
CA PHE A 213 24.91 4.14 18.12
C PHE A 213 23.88 5.14 17.56
N ILE A 214 24.20 6.42 17.52
CA ILE A 214 23.28 7.47 17.04
C ILE A 214 22.92 7.23 15.59
N GLY A 215 23.90 6.95 14.71
CA GLY A 215 23.65 6.70 13.29
C GLY A 215 22.76 5.51 13.02
N SER A 216 22.91 4.42 13.79
CA SER A 216 22.08 3.22 13.65
C SER A 216 20.67 3.40 14.22
N PHE A 217 20.47 4.24 15.23
CA PHE A 217 19.20 4.46 15.90
C PHE A 217 18.41 5.66 15.39
N ALA A 218 19.04 6.64 14.75
CA ALA A 218 18.44 7.92 14.35
C ALA A 218 17.12 7.77 13.59
N VAL A 219 17.15 7.11 12.46
CA VAL A 219 15.97 6.91 11.61
C VAL A 219 15.04 5.82 12.18
N PRO A 220 15.54 4.67 12.65
CA PRO A 220 14.71 3.67 13.32
C PRO A 220 13.88 4.20 14.48
N VAL A 221 14.47 4.98 15.41
CA VAL A 221 13.75 5.59 16.54
C VAL A 221 12.69 6.58 16.05
N SER A 222 13.03 7.41 15.08
CA SER A 222 12.08 8.37 14.51
C SER A 222 10.89 7.63 13.86
N THR A 223 11.16 6.54 13.17
CA THR A 223 10.10 5.68 12.59
C THR A 223 9.24 5.03 13.70
N LEU A 224 9.85 4.59 14.79
CA LEU A 224 9.12 4.05 15.95
C LEU A 224 8.20 5.11 16.57
N ILE A 225 8.66 6.36 16.69
CA ILE A 225 7.84 7.47 17.19
C ILE A 225 6.67 7.73 16.24
N PHE A 226 6.86 7.63 14.92
CA PHE A 226 5.75 7.67 13.97
C PHE A 226 4.68 6.61 14.31
N PHE A 227 5.06 5.36 14.55
CA PHE A 227 4.12 4.31 14.95
C PHE A 227 3.49 4.55 16.32
N LEU A 228 4.20 5.17 17.24
CA LEU A 228 3.66 5.59 18.54
C LEU A 228 2.55 6.64 18.36
N GLU A 229 2.79 7.65 17.51
CA GLU A 229 1.79 8.67 17.17
C GLU A 229 0.59 8.09 16.38
N MET A 230 0.81 7.02 15.58
CA MET A 230 -0.25 6.31 14.86
C MET A 230 -1.10 5.40 15.77
N ASN A 231 -0.66 5.10 16.99
CA ASN A 231 -1.39 4.26 17.94
C ASN A 231 -2.55 5.04 18.60
N ALA A 232 -3.62 5.25 17.84
CA ALA A 232 -4.79 6.01 18.28
C ALA A 232 -5.36 5.61 19.67
N PRO A 233 -5.36 4.32 20.11
CA PRO A 233 -5.79 3.95 21.46
C PRO A 233 -4.97 4.57 22.59
N ARG A 234 -3.74 5.04 22.33
CA ARG A 234 -2.82 5.65 23.32
C ARG A 234 -2.71 4.87 24.62
N ASN A 235 -2.75 3.53 24.54
CA ASN A 235 -2.81 2.60 25.67
C ASN A 235 -1.51 1.84 25.93
N ILE A 236 -0.42 2.19 25.24
CA ILE A 236 0.91 1.58 25.37
C ILE A 236 1.89 2.67 25.85
N SER A 237 2.50 2.45 27.00
CA SER A 237 3.47 3.38 27.56
C SER A 237 4.79 3.37 26.79
N VAL A 238 5.49 4.50 26.78
CA VAL A 238 6.86 4.61 26.21
C VAL A 238 7.81 3.60 26.88
N PHE A 239 7.63 3.31 28.19
CA PHE A 239 8.41 2.26 28.87
C PHE A 239 8.25 0.90 28.17
N MET A 240 7.02 0.49 27.86
CA MET A 240 6.77 -0.78 27.16
C MET A 240 7.37 -0.77 25.75
N VAL A 241 7.23 0.35 25.05
CA VAL A 241 7.80 0.52 23.69
C VAL A 241 9.31 0.39 23.73
N MET A 242 9.99 1.06 24.67
CA MET A 242 11.44 1.00 24.83
C MET A 242 11.93 -0.39 25.28
N ALA A 243 11.20 -1.04 26.20
CA ALA A 243 11.51 -2.41 26.61
C ALA A 243 11.42 -3.38 25.40
N LEU A 244 10.40 -3.25 24.54
CA LEU A 244 10.28 -4.05 23.32
C LEU A 244 11.39 -3.72 22.31
N ALA A 245 11.74 -2.47 22.15
CA ALA A 245 12.79 -2.04 21.23
C ALA A 245 14.16 -2.61 21.61
N PHE A 246 14.58 -2.44 22.85
CA PHE A 246 15.90 -2.90 23.29
C PHE A 246 15.90 -4.39 23.60
N LEU A 247 15.07 -4.84 24.54
CA LEU A 247 15.05 -6.25 24.96
C LEU A 247 14.54 -7.15 23.84
N GLY A 248 13.42 -6.75 23.18
CA GLY A 248 12.83 -7.50 22.09
C GLY A 248 13.71 -7.51 20.85
N GLY A 249 14.34 -6.38 20.51
CA GLY A 249 15.28 -6.28 19.39
C GLY A 249 16.47 -7.23 19.56
N VAL A 250 17.15 -7.18 20.70
CA VAL A 250 18.31 -8.07 21.00
C VAL A 250 17.87 -9.54 21.06
N THR A 251 16.73 -9.85 21.72
CA THR A 251 16.24 -11.22 21.81
C THR A 251 15.88 -11.77 20.44
N SER A 252 15.31 -10.97 19.56
CA SER A 252 14.96 -11.41 18.19
C SER A 252 16.19 -11.68 17.32
N LEU A 253 17.25 -10.89 17.45
CA LEU A 253 18.55 -11.18 16.84
C LEU A 253 19.13 -12.51 17.35
N PHE A 254 19.11 -12.71 18.67
CA PHE A 254 19.64 -13.95 19.27
C PHE A 254 18.85 -15.18 18.80
N ILE A 255 17.50 -15.10 18.77
CA ILE A 255 16.68 -16.19 18.25
C ILE A 255 16.94 -16.42 16.76
N ALA A 256 17.09 -15.35 15.97
CA ALA A 256 17.42 -15.47 14.55
C ALA A 256 18.75 -16.22 14.34
N LEU A 257 19.79 -15.93 15.14
CA LEU A 257 21.06 -16.66 15.08
C LEU A 257 20.90 -18.14 15.39
N ILE A 258 20.11 -18.50 16.40
CA ILE A 258 19.78 -19.92 16.69
C ILE A 258 19.06 -20.56 15.51
N LEU A 259 18.09 -19.85 14.91
CA LEU A 259 17.34 -20.39 13.77
C LEU A 259 18.22 -20.51 12.51
N PHE A 260 19.17 -19.59 12.27
CA PHE A 260 20.15 -19.73 11.19
C PHE A 260 21.01 -20.98 11.35
N ASP A 261 21.47 -21.28 12.58
CA ASP A 261 22.21 -22.49 12.90
C ASP A 261 21.35 -23.75 12.66
N ARG A 262 20.12 -23.78 13.18
CA ARG A 262 19.24 -24.96 13.10
C ARG A 262 18.63 -25.19 11.72
N LEU A 263 18.50 -24.16 10.93
CA LEU A 263 17.90 -24.15 9.59
C LEU A 263 18.93 -23.81 8.49
N GLU A 264 20.20 -24.19 8.71
CA GLU A 264 21.30 -23.92 7.77
C GLU A 264 20.98 -24.39 6.35
N PHE A 265 20.21 -25.48 6.20
CA PHE A 265 19.77 -25.96 4.89
C PHE A 265 18.98 -24.92 4.08
N LEU A 266 18.22 -24.02 4.73
CA LEU A 266 17.53 -22.92 4.04
C LEU A 266 18.55 -21.93 3.45
N SER A 267 19.59 -21.59 4.21
CA SER A 267 20.66 -20.69 3.73
C SER A 267 21.46 -21.34 2.60
N ASN A 268 21.65 -22.65 2.62
CA ASN A 268 22.31 -23.38 1.55
C ASN A 268 21.51 -23.39 0.23
N ILE A 269 20.16 -23.37 0.31
CA ILE A 269 19.28 -23.37 -0.87
C ILE A 269 18.98 -21.95 -1.33
N MET A 270 18.70 -21.03 -0.40
CA MET A 270 18.13 -19.72 -0.68
C MET A 270 19.13 -18.57 -0.47
N HIS A 271 20.35 -18.86 -0.06
CA HIS A 271 21.40 -17.88 0.24
C HIS A 271 20.90 -16.79 1.20
N ALA A 272 21.20 -15.52 0.92
CA ALA A 272 20.77 -14.37 1.72
C ALA A 272 19.25 -14.22 1.85
N SER A 273 18.47 -14.76 0.91
CA SER A 273 17.01 -14.71 0.95
C SER A 273 16.40 -15.52 2.09
N ALA A 274 17.10 -16.52 2.64
CA ALA A 274 16.67 -17.31 3.79
C ALA A 274 16.38 -16.42 5.03
N ALA A 275 17.06 -15.28 5.14
CA ALA A 275 16.86 -14.30 6.20
C ALA A 275 15.39 -13.83 6.30
N GLY A 276 14.69 -13.72 5.17
CA GLY A 276 13.28 -13.31 5.18
C GLY A 276 12.37 -14.26 5.97
N ILE A 277 12.62 -15.55 5.90
CA ILE A 277 11.86 -16.57 6.67
C ILE A 277 12.34 -16.60 8.13
N ILE A 278 13.62 -16.68 8.33
CA ILE A 278 14.25 -16.90 9.65
C ILE A 278 14.00 -15.70 10.56
N GLU A 279 14.31 -14.50 10.09
CA GLU A 279 14.26 -13.31 10.92
C GLU A 279 12.82 -12.84 11.19
N GLU A 280 11.91 -12.87 10.18
CA GLU A 280 10.52 -12.48 10.44
C GLU A 280 9.83 -13.47 11.38
N SER A 281 10.17 -14.76 11.31
CA SER A 281 9.71 -15.76 12.30
C SER A 281 10.23 -15.46 13.71
N ALA A 282 11.51 -15.14 13.85
CA ALA A 282 12.13 -14.82 15.14
C ALA A 282 11.49 -13.58 15.77
N LYS A 283 11.29 -12.52 14.99
CA LYS A 283 10.68 -11.25 15.45
C LYS A 283 9.26 -11.46 15.93
N VAL A 284 8.40 -12.14 15.14
CA VAL A 284 7.02 -12.46 15.54
C VAL A 284 6.99 -13.32 16.79
N LEU A 285 7.86 -14.32 16.90
CA LEU A 285 7.96 -15.15 18.10
C LEU A 285 8.25 -14.31 19.35
N VAL A 286 9.16 -13.35 19.27
CA VAL A 286 9.49 -12.46 20.39
C VAL A 286 8.31 -11.56 20.75
N VAL A 287 7.58 -11.02 19.77
CA VAL A 287 6.33 -10.26 20.03
C VAL A 287 5.37 -11.10 20.87
N VAL A 288 5.14 -12.36 20.47
CA VAL A 288 4.24 -13.28 21.16
C VAL A 288 4.71 -13.57 22.60
N LEU A 289 5.99 -13.89 22.78
CA LEU A 289 6.56 -14.24 24.08
C LEU A 289 6.47 -13.09 25.10
N ILE A 290 6.70 -11.85 24.65
CA ILE A 290 6.70 -10.70 25.56
C ILE A 290 5.28 -10.18 25.83
N VAL A 291 4.49 -9.96 24.79
CA VAL A 291 3.20 -9.23 24.92
C VAL A 291 1.96 -10.07 24.61
N GLY A 292 2.08 -11.30 24.11
CA GLY A 292 0.95 -12.14 23.73
C GLY A 292 -0.02 -12.48 24.87
N ARG A 293 0.48 -12.53 26.13
CA ARG A 293 -0.31 -12.82 27.32
C ARG A 293 -1.26 -11.70 27.77
N PHE A 294 -1.00 -10.45 27.34
CA PHE A 294 -1.76 -9.30 27.83
C PHE A 294 -3.04 -9.09 27.03
N THR A 295 -4.19 -9.14 27.73
CA THR A 295 -5.52 -8.94 27.11
C THR A 295 -5.89 -7.47 26.96
N ARG A 296 -5.29 -6.56 27.75
CA ARG A 296 -5.52 -5.11 27.65
C ARG A 296 -5.12 -4.52 26.28
N TYR A 297 -4.17 -5.15 25.61
CA TYR A 297 -3.71 -4.76 24.29
C TYR A 297 -4.48 -5.56 23.23
N LYS A 298 -5.67 -5.08 22.87
CA LYS A 298 -6.60 -5.83 22.01
C LYS A 298 -6.74 -5.27 20.59
N TRP A 299 -6.13 -4.12 20.32
CA TRP A 299 -6.30 -3.41 19.07
C TRP A 299 -5.26 -3.82 18.03
N ILE A 300 -5.65 -3.85 16.74
CA ILE A 300 -4.71 -4.06 15.62
C ILE A 300 -3.56 -3.04 15.69
N LEU A 301 -3.86 -1.79 16.03
CA LEU A 301 -2.88 -0.73 16.19
C LEU A 301 -1.85 -1.01 17.28
N ASN A 302 -2.21 -1.76 18.35
CA ASN A 302 -1.24 -2.20 19.35
C ASN A 302 -0.24 -3.19 18.74
N GLY A 303 -0.71 -4.13 17.90
CA GLY A 303 0.15 -5.07 17.18
C GLY A 303 1.13 -4.35 16.25
N LEU A 304 0.66 -3.31 15.53
CA LEU A 304 1.54 -2.45 14.70
C LEU A 304 2.68 -1.85 15.53
N LEU A 305 2.37 -1.22 16.66
CA LEU A 305 3.37 -0.57 17.50
C LEU A 305 4.33 -1.58 18.14
N PHE A 306 3.85 -2.75 18.58
CA PHE A 306 4.72 -3.79 19.14
C PHE A 306 5.70 -4.35 18.11
N GLY A 307 5.20 -4.64 16.90
CA GLY A 307 6.04 -5.10 15.81
C GLY A 307 7.03 -4.05 15.36
N ALA A 308 6.60 -2.78 15.27
CA ALA A 308 7.48 -1.65 14.96
C ALA A 308 8.60 -1.49 15.99
N ALA A 309 8.29 -1.65 17.29
CA ALA A 309 9.30 -1.54 18.36
C ALA A 309 10.37 -2.63 18.25
N ILE A 310 9.98 -3.90 18.09
CA ILE A 310 10.92 -5.02 17.93
C ILE A 310 11.68 -4.91 16.60
N GLY A 311 11.00 -4.60 15.49
CA GLY A 311 11.62 -4.38 14.19
C GLY A 311 12.61 -3.22 14.19
N MET A 312 12.32 -2.14 14.94
CA MET A 312 13.23 -1.01 15.15
C MET A 312 14.51 -1.45 15.87
N GLY A 313 14.36 -2.15 16.99
CA GLY A 313 15.51 -2.65 17.75
C GLY A 313 16.37 -3.60 16.92
N PHE A 314 15.73 -4.54 16.22
CA PHE A 314 16.43 -5.45 15.29
C PHE A 314 17.22 -4.66 14.24
N ALA A 315 16.56 -3.75 13.50
CA ALA A 315 17.20 -2.95 12.45
C ALA A 315 18.36 -2.09 12.96
N ALA A 316 18.20 -1.48 14.14
CA ALA A 316 19.22 -0.62 14.72
C ALA A 316 20.46 -1.41 15.16
N PHE A 317 20.29 -2.51 15.89
CA PHE A 317 21.42 -3.34 16.35
C PHE A 317 22.12 -4.05 15.17
N GLU A 318 21.36 -4.51 14.18
CA GLU A 318 21.94 -5.09 12.97
C GLU A 318 22.75 -4.05 12.20
N SER A 319 22.23 -2.81 12.05
CA SER A 319 22.93 -1.70 11.38
C SER A 319 24.20 -1.31 12.12
N ALA A 320 24.18 -1.30 13.46
CA ALA A 320 25.39 -1.10 14.26
C ALA A 320 26.45 -2.19 14.01
N GLY A 321 26.00 -3.46 13.88
CA GLY A 321 26.89 -4.57 13.52
C GLY A 321 27.51 -4.44 12.13
N TYR A 322 26.75 -3.97 11.15
CA TYR A 322 27.28 -3.68 9.81
C TYR A 322 28.24 -2.49 9.82
N ALA A 323 27.94 -1.42 10.56
CA ALA A 323 28.83 -0.29 10.72
C ALA A 323 30.16 -0.69 11.38
N TYR A 324 30.09 -1.53 12.41
CA TYR A 324 31.28 -2.04 13.11
C TYR A 324 32.21 -2.86 12.18
N ARG A 325 31.66 -3.63 11.26
CA ARG A 325 32.42 -4.46 10.30
C ARG A 325 32.98 -3.68 9.11
N SER A 326 32.68 -2.38 8.97
CA SER A 326 33.18 -1.56 7.88
C SER A 326 34.71 -1.37 7.99
N ALA A 327 35.41 -1.53 6.86
CA ALA A 327 36.86 -1.47 6.83
C ALA A 327 37.44 -0.04 6.99
N SER A 328 36.62 1.00 6.83
CA SER A 328 37.03 2.39 6.90
C SER A 328 35.96 3.27 7.55
N PHE A 329 36.35 4.47 8.00
CA PHE A 329 35.40 5.45 8.52
C PHE A 329 34.35 5.85 7.48
N ASP A 330 34.77 6.17 6.26
CA ASP A 330 33.84 6.55 5.20
C ASP A 330 32.89 5.39 4.85
N GLY A 331 33.39 4.16 4.75
CA GLY A 331 32.54 2.99 4.55
C GLY A 331 31.56 2.75 5.71
N MET A 332 31.93 3.06 6.95
CA MET A 332 31.03 3.02 8.10
C MET A 332 29.94 4.09 7.97
N VAL A 333 30.30 5.33 7.61
CA VAL A 333 29.35 6.43 7.43
C VAL A 333 28.37 6.12 6.29
N ASP A 334 28.87 5.66 5.14
CA ASP A 334 28.06 5.30 3.99
C ASP A 334 27.05 4.17 4.35
N ASN A 335 27.51 3.18 5.09
CA ASN A 335 26.65 2.08 5.57
C ASN A 335 25.56 2.61 6.52
N LEU A 336 25.88 3.48 7.46
CA LEU A 336 24.92 4.08 8.37
C LEU A 336 23.88 4.93 7.63
N ILE A 337 24.30 5.72 6.64
CA ILE A 337 23.40 6.54 5.83
C ILE A 337 22.45 5.64 5.01
N LEU A 338 23.00 4.66 4.28
CA LEU A 338 22.21 3.76 3.43
C LEU A 338 21.18 2.97 4.26
N ARG A 339 21.64 2.31 5.34
CA ARG A 339 20.77 1.52 6.19
C ARG A 339 19.78 2.39 6.97
N GLY A 340 20.16 3.60 7.34
CA GLY A 340 19.29 4.60 7.94
C GLY A 340 18.16 4.99 7.00
N LEU A 341 18.47 5.42 5.78
CA LEU A 341 17.48 5.79 4.76
C LEU A 341 16.50 4.65 4.42
N LEU A 342 16.99 3.42 4.41
CA LEU A 342 16.20 2.24 4.05
C LEU A 342 15.42 1.65 5.23
N SER A 343 15.81 1.91 6.47
CA SER A 343 15.22 1.27 7.66
C SER A 343 13.68 1.40 7.79
N PRO A 344 13.03 2.50 7.40
CA PRO A 344 11.57 2.60 7.42
C PRO A 344 10.86 1.65 6.43
N PHE A 345 11.59 1.18 5.42
CA PHE A 345 11.06 0.36 4.32
C PHE A 345 11.33 -1.14 4.49
N MET A 346 12.00 -1.53 5.57
CA MET A 346 12.43 -2.91 5.82
C MET A 346 11.89 -3.43 7.18
N HIS A 347 12.74 -3.93 8.05
CA HIS A 347 12.42 -4.66 9.27
C HIS A 347 11.32 -4.03 10.13
N ILE A 348 11.29 -2.70 10.24
CA ILE A 348 10.33 -1.99 11.08
C ILE A 348 8.91 -2.23 10.56
N VAL A 349 8.68 -1.94 9.27
CA VAL A 349 7.33 -2.05 8.68
C VAL A 349 6.92 -3.51 8.46
N TRP A 350 7.86 -4.42 8.11
CA TRP A 350 7.53 -5.84 7.93
C TRP A 350 7.08 -6.48 9.24
N THR A 351 7.83 -6.26 10.33
CA THR A 351 7.46 -6.80 11.65
C THR A 351 6.20 -6.12 12.21
N ALA A 352 6.01 -4.81 11.97
CA ALA A 352 4.78 -4.11 12.31
C ALA A 352 3.55 -4.76 11.62
N ASN A 353 3.65 -5.03 10.32
CA ASN A 353 2.58 -5.63 9.54
C ASN A 353 2.23 -7.04 10.05
N ALA A 354 3.22 -7.92 10.20
CA ALA A 354 3.00 -9.27 10.69
C ALA A 354 2.38 -9.28 12.09
N SER A 355 2.88 -8.42 13.00
CA SER A 355 2.36 -8.31 14.36
C SER A 355 0.95 -7.74 14.41
N ALA A 356 0.63 -6.76 13.58
CA ALA A 356 -0.73 -6.20 13.48
C ALA A 356 -1.74 -7.25 13.00
N ALA A 357 -1.35 -8.06 12.01
CA ALA A 357 -2.20 -9.14 11.52
C ALA A 357 -2.42 -10.22 12.60
N LEU A 358 -1.40 -10.52 13.40
CA LEU A 358 -1.58 -11.41 14.54
C LEU A 358 -2.52 -10.82 15.60
N TRP A 359 -2.44 -9.51 15.86
CA TRP A 359 -3.36 -8.82 16.77
C TRP A 359 -4.78 -8.74 16.24
N PHE A 360 -4.95 -8.71 14.92
CA PHE A 360 -6.26 -8.84 14.31
C PHE A 360 -6.92 -10.20 14.64
N VAL A 361 -6.13 -11.26 14.69
CA VAL A 361 -6.61 -12.60 15.07
C VAL A 361 -6.78 -12.73 16.58
N LYS A 362 -5.84 -12.18 17.36
CA LYS A 362 -5.81 -12.29 18.82
C LYS A 362 -6.98 -11.54 19.48
N GLY A 363 -7.21 -10.28 19.08
CA GLY A 363 -8.19 -9.40 19.71
C GLY A 363 -7.95 -9.26 21.22
N ASP A 364 -9.01 -9.39 22.02
CA ASP A 364 -9.02 -9.30 23.49
C ASP A 364 -8.61 -10.60 24.21
N ARG A 365 -8.37 -11.71 23.46
CA ARG A 365 -7.98 -13.02 24.03
C ARG A 365 -6.50 -13.02 24.39
N LYS A 366 -6.10 -13.95 25.27
CA LYS A 366 -4.70 -14.33 25.42
C LYS A 366 -4.24 -15.04 24.14
N PHE A 367 -2.98 -14.87 23.79
CA PHE A 367 -2.40 -15.60 22.66
C PHE A 367 -2.53 -17.11 22.87
N ASN A 368 -2.86 -17.79 21.77
CA ASN A 368 -2.84 -19.25 21.65
C ASN A 368 -2.13 -19.63 20.34
N TRP A 369 -1.33 -20.67 20.36
CA TRP A 369 -0.53 -21.12 19.22
C TRP A 369 -1.36 -21.42 17.96
N ASN A 370 -2.62 -21.84 18.10
CA ASN A 370 -3.54 -22.05 16.97
C ASN A 370 -3.80 -20.75 16.17
N MET A 371 -3.59 -19.59 16.76
CA MET A 371 -3.73 -18.29 16.08
C MET A 371 -2.69 -18.08 14.98
N LEU A 372 -1.53 -18.78 15.09
CA LEU A 372 -0.50 -18.75 14.03
C LEU A 372 -0.94 -19.46 12.75
N GLY A 373 -1.94 -20.34 12.81
CA GLY A 373 -2.54 -21.00 11.64
C GLY A 373 -3.66 -20.20 10.95
N ASP A 374 -4.05 -19.05 11.49
CA ASP A 374 -5.12 -18.24 10.91
C ASP A 374 -4.65 -17.56 9.61
N MET A 375 -5.44 -17.73 8.55
CA MET A 375 -5.10 -17.21 7.23
C MET A 375 -5.00 -15.68 7.16
N ARG A 376 -5.67 -14.95 8.06
CA ARG A 376 -5.57 -13.48 8.15
C ARG A 376 -4.19 -13.06 8.62
N PHE A 377 -3.58 -13.84 9.53
CA PHE A 377 -2.20 -13.64 9.97
C PHE A 377 -1.21 -14.15 8.91
N LEU A 378 -1.37 -15.39 8.45
CA LEU A 378 -0.41 -16.04 7.55
C LEU A 378 -0.21 -15.26 6.24
N ARG A 379 -1.27 -14.71 5.64
CA ARG A 379 -1.16 -13.91 4.41
C ARG A 379 -0.24 -12.71 4.58
N VAL A 380 -0.34 -12.00 5.69
CA VAL A 380 0.48 -10.81 5.96
C VAL A 380 1.90 -11.20 6.37
N LEU A 381 2.05 -12.25 7.19
CA LEU A 381 3.37 -12.79 7.54
C LEU A 381 4.14 -13.23 6.30
N PHE A 382 3.54 -14.03 5.43
CA PHE A 382 4.17 -14.46 4.18
C PHE A 382 4.46 -13.29 3.24
N SER A 383 3.60 -12.28 3.20
CA SER A 383 3.91 -11.04 2.45
C SER A 383 5.17 -10.37 2.98
N SER A 384 5.31 -10.22 4.31
CA SER A 384 6.50 -9.65 4.93
C SER A 384 7.75 -10.49 4.65
N MET A 385 7.64 -11.83 4.77
CA MET A 385 8.73 -12.75 4.45
C MET A 385 9.15 -12.63 2.98
N ILE A 386 8.21 -12.63 2.04
CA ILE A 386 8.49 -12.53 0.60
C ILE A 386 9.15 -11.19 0.27
N LEU A 387 8.65 -10.08 0.81
CA LEU A 387 9.27 -8.77 0.60
C LEU A 387 10.71 -8.75 1.11
N HIS A 388 10.97 -9.34 2.27
CA HIS A 388 12.31 -9.45 2.85
C HIS A 388 13.21 -10.40 2.02
N MET A 389 12.69 -11.53 1.56
CA MET A 389 13.42 -12.46 0.68
C MET A 389 13.85 -11.79 -0.62
N ILE A 390 12.94 -11.07 -1.28
CA ILE A 390 13.23 -10.33 -2.51
C ILE A 390 14.21 -9.18 -2.24
N TRP A 391 14.11 -8.54 -1.07
CA TRP A 391 15.05 -7.49 -0.64
C TRP A 391 16.48 -7.99 -0.64
N ASN A 392 16.72 -9.19 -0.09
CA ASN A 392 18.04 -9.81 0.02
C ASN A 392 18.48 -10.59 -1.22
N ALA A 393 17.60 -10.78 -2.21
CA ALA A 393 17.93 -11.52 -3.42
C ALA A 393 18.97 -10.77 -4.28
N GLU A 394 19.91 -11.52 -4.86
CA GLU A 394 21.05 -11.03 -5.62
C GLU A 394 20.69 -10.56 -7.05
N PHE A 395 19.65 -9.76 -7.18
CA PHE A 395 19.32 -9.11 -8.46
C PHE A 395 18.97 -7.65 -8.23
N GLY A 396 19.31 -6.80 -9.20
CA GLY A 396 18.85 -5.40 -9.29
C GLY A 396 17.81 -5.25 -10.39
N ILE A 397 16.99 -4.21 -10.30
CA ILE A 397 16.03 -3.84 -11.35
C ILE A 397 16.56 -2.63 -12.13
N LEU A 398 16.90 -1.55 -11.44
CA LEU A 398 17.43 -0.33 -12.00
C LEU A 398 18.23 0.43 -10.95
N PRO A 399 19.53 0.65 -11.13
CA PRO A 399 20.32 1.45 -10.21
C PRO A 399 19.90 2.93 -10.31
N ILE A 400 19.68 3.53 -9.13
CA ILE A 400 19.41 4.96 -8.99
C ILE A 400 20.71 5.63 -8.49
N PRO A 401 20.99 6.91 -8.83
CA PRO A 401 22.10 7.64 -8.21
C PRO A 401 22.03 7.54 -6.69
N VAL A 402 23.21 7.43 -6.00
CA VAL A 402 23.33 7.22 -4.55
C VAL A 402 23.34 5.74 -4.11
N PHE A 403 23.81 4.82 -4.97
CA PHE A 403 23.99 3.39 -4.64
C PHE A 403 22.70 2.64 -4.23
N LEU A 404 21.54 3.14 -4.67
CA LEU A 404 20.23 2.55 -4.42
C LEU A 404 19.73 1.82 -5.68
N ASP A 405 19.05 0.70 -5.50
CA ASP A 405 18.26 0.07 -6.56
C ASP A 405 16.77 0.38 -6.36
N ILE A 406 16.06 0.67 -7.45
CA ILE A 406 14.60 0.94 -7.43
C ILE A 406 13.82 -0.20 -6.79
N LYS A 407 14.36 -1.42 -6.81
CA LYS A 407 13.82 -2.60 -6.11
C LYS A 407 13.44 -2.27 -4.67
N TYR A 408 14.33 -1.61 -3.92
CA TYR A 408 14.12 -1.31 -2.51
C TYR A 408 12.96 -0.33 -2.29
N LEU A 409 12.79 0.66 -3.17
CA LEU A 409 11.68 1.60 -3.09
C LEU A 409 10.34 0.91 -3.40
N ILE A 410 10.31 0.05 -4.43
CA ILE A 410 9.10 -0.70 -4.79
C ILE A 410 8.67 -1.60 -3.63
N LEU A 411 9.61 -2.37 -3.07
CA LEU A 411 9.33 -3.27 -1.93
C LEU A 411 8.88 -2.49 -0.69
N GLY A 412 9.51 -1.36 -0.42
CA GLY A 412 9.12 -0.45 0.66
C GLY A 412 7.71 0.10 0.49
N VAL A 413 7.36 0.59 -0.70
CA VAL A 413 6.01 1.10 -1.01
C VAL A 413 4.96 0.00 -0.82
N LEU A 414 5.23 -1.23 -1.27
CA LEU A 414 4.33 -2.37 -1.07
C LEU A 414 4.13 -2.68 0.42
N ALA A 415 5.21 -2.66 1.22
CA ALA A 415 5.14 -2.86 2.66
C ALA A 415 4.29 -1.78 3.35
N TRP A 416 4.44 -0.51 2.95
CA TRP A 416 3.66 0.61 3.50
C TRP A 416 2.19 0.59 3.07
N ILE A 417 1.87 0.11 1.87
CA ILE A 417 0.47 -0.10 1.45
C ILE A 417 -0.20 -1.12 2.38
N ILE A 418 0.48 -2.22 2.71
CA ILE A 418 -0.03 -3.21 3.68
C ILE A 418 -0.21 -2.55 5.06
N CYS A 419 0.80 -1.80 5.52
CA CYS A 419 0.77 -1.08 6.79
C CYS A 419 -0.44 -0.14 6.89
N PHE A 420 -0.66 0.72 5.91
CA PHE A 420 -1.79 1.65 5.94
C PHE A 420 -3.15 0.95 5.87
N ARG A 421 -3.26 -0.19 5.19
CA ARG A 421 -4.48 -1.01 5.23
C ARG A 421 -4.73 -1.60 6.61
N LEU A 422 -3.68 -2.01 7.33
CA LEU A 422 -3.78 -2.48 8.70
C LEU A 422 -4.12 -1.34 9.67
N VAL A 423 -3.58 -0.14 9.45
CA VAL A 423 -3.99 1.07 10.21
C VAL A 423 -5.49 1.34 9.99
N GLN A 424 -5.95 1.33 8.73
CA GLN A 424 -7.37 1.52 8.41
C GLN A 424 -8.26 0.47 9.10
N ALA A 425 -7.86 -0.81 9.07
CA ALA A 425 -8.58 -1.88 9.75
C ALA A 425 -8.62 -1.67 11.27
N GLY A 426 -7.50 -1.20 11.85
CA GLY A 426 -7.41 -0.87 13.28
C GLY A 426 -8.28 0.32 13.67
N LEU A 427 -8.33 1.36 12.86
CA LEU A 427 -9.20 2.52 13.08
C LEU A 427 -10.69 2.14 12.95
N LYS A 428 -11.03 1.27 11.98
CA LYS A 428 -12.39 0.72 11.84
C LYS A 428 -12.79 -0.08 13.08
N GLN A 429 -11.94 -1.00 13.55
CA GLN A 429 -12.13 -1.78 14.77
C GLN A 429 -12.39 -0.87 15.99
N LEU A 430 -11.59 0.19 16.13
CA LEU A 430 -11.69 1.14 17.22
C LEU A 430 -13.00 1.95 17.16
N ASN A 431 -13.39 2.40 15.97
CA ASN A 431 -14.61 3.16 15.75
C ASN A 431 -15.86 2.33 16.05
N GLU A 432 -15.90 1.06 15.65
CA GLU A 432 -16.98 0.13 15.96
C GLU A 432 -17.13 -0.07 17.47
N ALA A 433 -16.00 -0.29 18.16
CA ALA A 433 -16.01 -0.44 19.62
C ALA A 433 -16.43 0.84 20.36
N ARG A 434 -16.00 2.02 19.86
CA ARG A 434 -16.41 3.32 20.42
C ARG A 434 -17.92 3.54 20.27
N ARG A 435 -18.48 3.23 19.10
CA ARG A 435 -19.93 3.35 18.86
C ARG A 435 -20.73 2.46 19.81
N ALA A 436 -20.35 1.21 19.96
CA ALA A 436 -20.98 0.27 20.87
C ALA A 436 -20.93 0.74 22.34
N GLU A 437 -19.81 1.36 22.77
CA GLU A 437 -19.67 1.90 24.12
C GLU A 437 -20.56 3.14 24.34
N VAL A 438 -20.64 4.04 23.36
CA VAL A 438 -21.53 5.23 23.42
C VAL A 438 -22.98 4.79 23.47
N GLU A 439 -23.40 3.81 22.68
CA GLU A 439 -24.76 3.27 22.71
C GLU A 439 -25.08 2.63 24.06
N ARG A 440 -24.14 1.86 24.64
CA ARG A 440 -24.31 1.27 25.99
C ARG A 440 -24.51 2.34 27.06
N LEU A 441 -23.67 3.38 27.09
CA LEU A 441 -23.77 4.48 28.07
C LEU A 441 -25.02 5.34 27.87
N SER A 442 -25.58 5.39 26.68
CA SER A 442 -26.82 6.12 26.39
C SER A 442 -28.06 5.35 26.83
N ALA A 443 -27.95 4.03 27.05
CA ALA A 443 -29.05 3.17 27.50
C ALA A 443 -29.10 2.96 29.00
N GLU A 444 -28.04 3.34 29.73
CA GLU A 444 -27.94 3.41 31.19
C GLU A 444 -28.45 4.77 31.75
#